data_06c1f56fb149868464b6325fcbe79f03
#
_entry.id   06c1f56fb149868464b6325fcbe79f03
#
_cell.length_a   1.000
_cell.length_b   1.000
_cell.length_c   1.000
_cell.angle_alpha   90.00
_cell.angle_beta   90.00
_cell.angle_gamma   90.00
#
_symmetry.space_group_name_H-M   'P 1'
#
loop_
_entity.id
_entity.type
_entity.pdbx_description
1 polymer ?
#
loop_
_entity_poly.entity_id
_entity_poly.type
_entity_poly.pdbx_seq_one_letter_code
_entity_poly.pdbx_strand_id
1 'polypeptide(L)'
;MKSNNINNNLLSLFANHPNYLLRLLFSYYPLSNEQIVKFKGEVKWGYLSSNSIRSWDQAFIEEYADQLNWDALSGNPSLPWSMSFLKAFPGRFKGSIQTTNPSLPWSYEFITKYEQFWNFYSLPLNQGVPWTQELVLHPKIIDKNLSKVNGENLWTEEFLIQNAAILPWHFLCANPYISWKDKLIDQLSPFWKKGEKESNEYSVSPWKGLCSNPSVPWTTKWIEKYQKSFFRPYGIHWKELSRNPNLPWQEENLLEIYKNKWNWDLLSVNDGVGFTEGQIEKYKDQFTWDSGSGSNQNIASNSNLPWSVEFINKYKHQWHWWSLSRNPGVNWTDEMISEFEENIIWQSMANNINLPWSLDFIFKHEDVLFKSWTPTNSDFDQHIWAKVFEPLITDEIAEQILYNLSNPFQAIKNYKPETDDTNIPQKDLEILTRIILNINSQTNPYISNFSKIDLFLSAIQTAMTQILVADENELKIELKLLTQLYQESDEPTKKYLNNLCAEVHEEIRVLFAGYGIDKIAREVVLKQNEMNETYMEFARQGGHVSQDYSFVHSFIGKYGKRHLELARLWVLLETLQL
;
A
#
# COMPACT_ATOMS: atom_id res chain seq x y z
N MET A 1 -2.35 -0.37 -34.99
CA MET A 1 -1.29 -1.26 -34.49
C MET A 1 -0.75 -0.87 -33.11
N LYS A 2 -0.34 0.42 -32.84
CA LYS A 2 0.15 0.80 -31.50
C LYS A 2 -0.89 0.64 -30.37
N SER A 3 -2.15 0.98 -30.60
CA SER A 3 -3.22 0.87 -29.58
C SER A 3 -3.48 -0.58 -29.15
N ASN A 4 -3.53 -1.53 -30.08
CA ASN A 4 -3.76 -2.94 -29.76
C ASN A 4 -2.62 -3.55 -28.95
N ASN A 5 -1.38 -3.07 -29.15
CA ASN A 5 -0.22 -3.56 -28.42
C ASN A 5 -0.23 -3.07 -26.95
N ILE A 6 -0.64 -1.81 -26.73
CA ILE A 6 -0.77 -1.23 -25.38
C ILE A 6 -1.86 -1.99 -24.58
N ASN A 7 -3.01 -2.26 -25.20
CA ASN A 7 -4.09 -2.98 -24.54
C ASN A 7 -3.68 -4.41 -24.16
N ASN A 8 -3.01 -5.14 -25.04
CA ASN A 8 -2.52 -6.49 -24.75
C ASN A 8 -1.46 -6.48 -23.63
N ASN A 9 -0.57 -5.52 -23.64
CA ASN A 9 0.43 -5.35 -22.59
C ASN A 9 -0.25 -5.05 -21.23
N LEU A 10 -1.24 -4.16 -21.22
CA LEU A 10 -1.99 -3.83 -20.00
C LEU A 10 -2.75 -5.05 -19.45
N LEU A 11 -3.46 -5.78 -20.31
CA LEU A 11 -4.16 -7.01 -19.92
C LEU A 11 -3.19 -8.08 -19.38
N SER A 12 -2.01 -8.22 -20.00
CA SER A 12 -0.95 -9.11 -19.52
C SER A 12 -0.45 -8.69 -18.14
N LEU A 13 -0.24 -7.39 -17.90
CA LEU A 13 0.19 -6.88 -16.61
C LEU A 13 -0.82 -7.17 -15.51
N PHE A 14 -2.12 -6.97 -15.78
CA PHE A 14 -3.19 -7.32 -14.84
C PHE A 14 -3.27 -8.82 -14.57
N ALA A 15 -3.05 -9.65 -15.58
CA ALA A 15 -2.98 -11.09 -15.43
C ALA A 15 -1.75 -11.55 -14.61
N ASN A 16 -0.61 -10.87 -14.78
CA ASN A 16 0.63 -11.20 -14.08
C ASN A 16 0.63 -10.76 -12.60
N HIS A 17 -0.04 -9.64 -12.28
CA HIS A 17 -0.01 -9.01 -10.94
C HIS A 17 -1.41 -8.64 -10.43
N PRO A 18 -2.37 -9.59 -10.44
CA PRO A 18 -3.78 -9.30 -10.12
C PRO A 18 -3.96 -8.78 -8.70
N ASN A 19 -3.22 -9.30 -7.73
CA ASN A 19 -3.36 -8.90 -6.32
C ASN A 19 -3.21 -7.39 -6.11
N TYR A 20 -2.21 -6.81 -6.73
CA TYR A 20 -1.97 -5.37 -6.63
C TYR A 20 -2.89 -4.58 -7.58
N LEU A 21 -2.95 -4.98 -8.85
CA LEU A 21 -3.64 -4.19 -9.88
C LEU A 21 -5.15 -4.24 -9.77
N LEU A 22 -5.75 -5.37 -9.36
CA LEU A 22 -7.18 -5.42 -9.07
C LEU A 22 -7.56 -4.59 -7.86
N ARG A 23 -6.69 -4.51 -6.86
CA ARG A 23 -6.87 -3.57 -5.76
C ARG A 23 -7.01 -2.15 -6.29
N LEU A 24 -6.11 -1.71 -7.19
CA LEU A 24 -6.20 -0.40 -7.81
C LEU A 24 -7.49 -0.24 -8.64
N LEU A 25 -7.82 -1.22 -9.48
CA LEU A 25 -9.03 -1.20 -10.30
C LEU A 25 -10.29 -1.03 -9.44
N PHE A 26 -10.48 -1.87 -8.41
CA PHE A 26 -11.66 -1.79 -7.56
C PHE A 26 -11.70 -0.56 -6.67
N SER A 27 -10.53 -0.01 -6.28
CA SER A 27 -10.46 1.20 -5.45
C SER A 27 -10.64 2.50 -6.21
N TYR A 28 -10.26 2.54 -7.51
CA TYR A 28 -10.14 3.83 -8.22
C TYR A 28 -10.86 3.87 -9.56
N TYR A 29 -11.31 2.74 -10.13
CA TYR A 29 -12.11 2.74 -11.36
C TYR A 29 -13.62 2.83 -11.03
N PRO A 30 -14.43 3.70 -11.71
CA PRO A 30 -15.84 3.90 -11.38
C PRO A 30 -16.74 2.80 -11.96
N LEU A 31 -16.54 1.55 -11.55
CA LEU A 31 -17.36 0.42 -11.99
C LEU A 31 -18.85 0.69 -11.79
N SER A 32 -19.65 0.48 -12.83
CA SER A 32 -21.10 0.60 -12.78
C SER A 32 -21.75 -0.57 -12.01
N ASN A 33 -22.99 -0.37 -11.54
CA ASN A 33 -23.75 -1.44 -10.91
C ASN A 33 -23.93 -2.65 -11.86
N GLU A 34 -24.13 -2.41 -13.16
CA GLU A 34 -24.28 -3.46 -14.17
C GLU A 34 -23.01 -4.30 -14.31
N GLN A 35 -21.83 -3.66 -14.34
CA GLN A 35 -20.54 -4.34 -14.38
C GLN A 35 -20.31 -5.17 -13.11
N ILE A 36 -20.65 -4.63 -11.93
CA ILE A 36 -20.53 -5.34 -10.66
C ILE A 36 -21.44 -6.56 -10.60
N VAL A 37 -22.71 -6.45 -11.05
CA VAL A 37 -23.64 -7.57 -11.10
C VAL A 37 -23.14 -8.64 -12.07
N LYS A 38 -22.68 -8.23 -13.27
CA LYS A 38 -22.15 -9.12 -14.31
C LYS A 38 -20.96 -9.94 -13.84
N PHE A 39 -20.07 -9.35 -13.02
CA PHE A 39 -18.84 -9.97 -12.54
C PHE A 39 -18.84 -10.19 -11.03
N LYS A 40 -20.00 -10.42 -10.44
CA LYS A 40 -20.19 -10.50 -8.97
C LYS A 40 -19.22 -11.43 -8.25
N GLY A 41 -18.84 -12.56 -8.87
CA GLY A 41 -17.90 -13.53 -8.32
C GLY A 41 -16.46 -13.01 -8.18
N GLU A 42 -16.09 -12.02 -9.03
CA GLU A 42 -14.73 -11.48 -9.10
C GLU A 42 -14.56 -10.18 -8.29
N VAL A 43 -15.67 -9.62 -7.79
CA VAL A 43 -15.65 -8.33 -7.10
C VAL A 43 -14.86 -8.42 -5.80
N LYS A 44 -13.88 -7.54 -5.68
CA LYS A 44 -13.09 -7.37 -4.45
C LYS A 44 -13.79 -6.35 -3.54
N TRP A 45 -14.82 -6.82 -2.84
CA TRP A 45 -15.76 -6.00 -2.06
C TRP A 45 -15.09 -5.05 -1.06
N GLY A 46 -13.98 -5.48 -0.42
CA GLY A 46 -13.23 -4.64 0.50
C GLY A 46 -12.65 -3.39 -0.19
N TYR A 47 -12.05 -3.56 -1.36
CA TYR A 47 -11.50 -2.45 -2.15
C TYR A 47 -12.59 -1.62 -2.80
N LEU A 48 -13.62 -2.28 -3.36
CA LEU A 48 -14.78 -1.57 -3.91
C LEU A 48 -15.42 -0.65 -2.88
N SER A 49 -15.54 -1.08 -1.61
CA SER A 49 -16.14 -0.28 -0.54
C SER A 49 -15.39 1.03 -0.25
N SER A 50 -14.09 1.09 -0.54
CA SER A 50 -13.28 2.31 -0.41
C SER A 50 -13.34 3.21 -1.66
N ASN A 51 -13.94 2.74 -2.76
CA ASN A 51 -13.97 3.50 -4.02
C ASN A 51 -14.82 4.76 -3.89
N SER A 52 -14.17 5.91 -3.89
CA SER A 52 -14.78 7.23 -3.79
C SER A 52 -15.08 7.87 -5.16
N ILE A 53 -14.78 7.19 -6.25
CA ILE A 53 -14.98 7.71 -7.61
C ILE A 53 -16.33 7.26 -8.17
N ARG A 54 -16.74 6.01 -7.86
CA ARG A 54 -18.03 5.49 -8.33
C ARG A 54 -19.23 6.17 -7.66
N SER A 55 -20.36 6.17 -8.36
CA SER A 55 -21.63 6.56 -7.78
C SER A 55 -22.18 5.46 -6.88
N TRP A 56 -22.54 5.81 -5.65
CA TRP A 56 -23.16 4.92 -4.68
C TRP A 56 -24.63 5.29 -4.51
N ASP A 57 -25.52 4.33 -4.62
CA ASP A 57 -26.94 4.47 -4.28
C ASP A 57 -27.30 3.55 -3.10
N GLN A 58 -28.35 3.95 -2.37
CA GLN A 58 -28.76 3.24 -1.18
C GLN A 58 -29.26 1.83 -1.48
N ALA A 59 -29.96 1.62 -2.61
CA ALA A 59 -30.50 0.32 -2.99
C ALA A 59 -29.38 -0.70 -3.26
N PHE A 60 -28.32 -0.28 -3.93
CA PHE A 60 -27.12 -1.11 -4.13
C PHE A 60 -26.47 -1.48 -2.80
N ILE A 61 -26.34 -0.51 -1.88
CA ILE A 61 -25.74 -0.77 -0.55
C ILE A 61 -26.61 -1.73 0.26
N GLU A 62 -27.93 -1.63 0.19
CA GLU A 62 -28.87 -2.55 0.84
C GLU A 62 -28.75 -3.97 0.26
N GLU A 63 -28.68 -4.11 -1.06
CA GLU A 63 -28.57 -5.41 -1.73
C GLU A 63 -27.28 -6.15 -1.40
N TYR A 64 -26.16 -5.41 -1.28
CA TYR A 64 -24.83 -5.99 -1.03
C TYR A 64 -24.29 -5.75 0.39
N ALA A 65 -25.16 -5.44 1.34
CA ALA A 65 -24.81 -5.04 2.71
C ALA A 65 -23.89 -6.03 3.45
N ASP A 66 -24.00 -7.33 3.15
CA ASP A 66 -23.22 -8.38 3.82
C ASP A 66 -21.86 -8.64 3.13
N GLN A 67 -21.68 -8.20 1.89
CA GLN A 67 -20.41 -8.28 1.16
C GLN A 67 -19.54 -7.04 1.37
N LEU A 68 -20.17 -5.88 1.59
CA LEU A 68 -19.48 -4.59 1.71
C LEU A 68 -18.68 -4.46 3.01
N ASN A 69 -17.51 -3.83 2.91
CA ASN A 69 -16.69 -3.49 4.08
C ASN A 69 -17.16 -2.18 4.71
N TRP A 70 -17.87 -2.28 5.84
CA TRP A 70 -18.45 -1.12 6.51
C TRP A 70 -17.43 -0.18 7.15
N ASP A 71 -16.24 -0.64 7.49
CA ASP A 71 -15.16 0.23 7.97
C ASP A 71 -14.69 1.14 6.83
N ALA A 72 -14.48 0.59 5.62
CA ALA A 72 -14.15 1.36 4.43
C ALA A 72 -15.28 2.32 4.01
N LEU A 73 -16.53 1.84 4.00
CA LEU A 73 -17.69 2.68 3.72
C LEU A 73 -17.84 3.84 4.70
N SER A 74 -17.52 3.64 5.98
CA SER A 74 -17.63 4.72 6.99
C SER A 74 -16.77 5.94 6.64
N GLY A 75 -15.62 5.72 6.00
CA GLY A 75 -14.72 6.79 5.54
C GLY A 75 -14.97 7.25 4.10
N ASN A 76 -15.84 6.57 3.33
CA ASN A 76 -16.02 6.87 1.92
C ASN A 76 -16.84 8.16 1.73
N PRO A 77 -16.26 9.22 1.08
CA PRO A 77 -16.93 10.50 0.94
C PRO A 77 -18.06 10.49 -0.10
N SER A 78 -18.13 9.49 -0.98
CA SER A 78 -19.07 9.46 -2.11
C SER A 78 -20.40 8.80 -1.81
N LEU A 79 -20.61 8.32 -0.57
CA LEU A 79 -21.90 7.80 -0.16
C LEU A 79 -22.95 8.93 -0.04
N PRO A 80 -24.25 8.62 -0.19
CA PRO A 80 -25.33 9.59 -0.07
C PRO A 80 -25.59 9.99 1.40
N TRP A 81 -24.56 10.57 2.04
CA TRP A 81 -24.57 10.88 3.47
C TRP A 81 -25.74 11.77 3.89
N SER A 82 -26.57 11.24 4.74
CA SER A 82 -27.69 11.93 5.39
C SER A 82 -28.09 11.19 6.67
N MET A 83 -28.87 11.83 7.53
CA MET A 83 -29.40 11.14 8.72
C MET A 83 -30.36 10.00 8.37
N SER A 84 -31.11 10.09 7.27
CA SER A 84 -31.95 8.98 6.78
C SER A 84 -31.09 7.79 6.38
N PHE A 85 -30.00 8.04 5.66
CA PHE A 85 -29.04 7.02 5.26
C PHE A 85 -28.37 6.34 6.45
N LEU A 86 -27.87 7.11 7.43
CA LEU A 86 -27.28 6.55 8.66
C LEU A 86 -28.26 5.67 9.45
N LYS A 87 -29.52 6.06 9.51
CA LYS A 87 -30.57 5.30 10.20
C LYS A 87 -31.01 4.05 9.46
N ALA A 88 -30.83 3.99 8.15
CA ALA A 88 -31.12 2.80 7.35
C ALA A 88 -30.16 1.63 7.69
N PHE A 89 -28.95 1.94 8.19
CA PHE A 89 -27.93 0.93 8.50
C PHE A 89 -27.46 1.01 9.97
N PRO A 90 -28.33 0.74 10.95
CA PRO A 90 -28.01 0.91 12.36
C PRO A 90 -26.87 -0.02 12.80
N GLY A 91 -25.86 0.55 13.45
CA GLY A 91 -24.70 -0.20 13.98
C GLY A 91 -23.68 -0.70 12.95
N ARG A 92 -23.88 -0.45 11.66
CA ARG A 92 -22.95 -0.86 10.61
C ARG A 92 -21.74 0.10 10.49
N PHE A 93 -21.94 1.40 10.66
CA PHE A 93 -20.88 2.39 10.54
C PHE A 93 -20.02 2.50 11.80
N LYS A 94 -18.71 2.66 11.63
CA LYS A 94 -17.75 2.88 12.73
C LYS A 94 -17.72 4.35 13.13
N GLY A 95 -18.18 4.65 14.34
CA GLY A 95 -18.33 6.02 14.82
C GLY A 95 -17.07 6.88 14.76
N SER A 96 -15.87 6.31 14.99
CA SER A 96 -14.61 7.05 14.90
C SER A 96 -14.26 7.46 13.47
N ILE A 97 -14.40 6.53 12.50
CA ILE A 97 -14.09 6.76 11.08
C ILE A 97 -15.15 7.70 10.49
N GLN A 98 -16.41 7.47 10.77
CA GLN A 98 -17.52 8.32 10.35
C GLN A 98 -17.35 9.77 10.83
N THR A 99 -16.86 9.98 12.05
CA THR A 99 -16.64 11.32 12.62
C THR A 99 -15.59 12.11 11.85
N THR A 100 -14.62 11.46 11.24
CA THR A 100 -13.59 12.12 10.41
C THR A 100 -13.98 12.29 8.95
N ASN A 101 -15.12 11.72 8.52
CA ASN A 101 -15.59 11.85 7.14
C ASN A 101 -16.09 13.28 6.86
N PRO A 102 -15.46 14.02 5.93
CA PRO A 102 -15.82 15.43 5.68
C PRO A 102 -17.14 15.60 4.92
N SER A 103 -17.67 14.54 4.31
CA SER A 103 -18.85 14.61 3.43
C SER A 103 -20.19 14.50 4.15
N LEU A 104 -20.19 14.29 5.48
CA LEU A 104 -21.43 14.39 6.26
C LEU A 104 -21.91 15.86 6.31
N PRO A 105 -23.22 16.09 6.48
CA PRO A 105 -23.80 17.43 6.53
C PRO A 105 -23.48 18.16 7.85
N TRP A 106 -22.20 18.38 8.09
CA TRP A 106 -21.71 18.99 9.32
C TRP A 106 -22.27 20.38 9.56
N SER A 107 -22.80 20.59 10.74
CA SER A 107 -23.23 21.87 11.29
C SER A 107 -23.21 21.79 12.81
N TYR A 108 -23.25 22.94 13.48
CA TYR A 108 -23.37 22.97 14.94
C TYR A 108 -24.60 22.18 15.42
N GLU A 109 -25.76 22.45 14.80
CA GLU A 109 -27.02 21.75 15.13
C GLU A 109 -26.91 20.24 14.87
N PHE A 110 -26.29 19.83 13.76
CA PHE A 110 -26.10 18.41 13.45
C PHE A 110 -25.20 17.72 14.46
N ILE A 111 -24.10 18.34 14.87
CA ILE A 111 -23.18 17.80 15.86
C ILE A 111 -23.86 17.66 17.22
N THR A 112 -24.54 18.70 17.71
CA THR A 112 -25.17 18.72 19.03
C THR A 112 -26.39 17.82 19.10
N LYS A 113 -27.22 17.78 18.05
CA LYS A 113 -28.42 16.93 18.00
C LYS A 113 -28.12 15.44 18.01
N TYR A 114 -26.96 15.05 17.44
CA TYR A 114 -26.58 13.66 17.23
C TYR A 114 -25.29 13.28 17.96
N GLU A 115 -25.00 13.93 19.08
CA GLU A 115 -23.78 13.75 19.87
C GLU A 115 -23.40 12.29 20.17
N GLN A 116 -24.38 11.40 20.32
CA GLN A 116 -24.18 9.99 20.65
C GLN A 116 -23.50 9.20 19.52
N PHE A 117 -23.47 9.73 18.29
CA PHE A 117 -22.86 9.07 17.14
C PHE A 117 -21.42 9.53 16.90
N TRP A 118 -20.94 10.61 17.56
CA TRP A 118 -19.66 11.20 17.26
C TRP A 118 -18.58 10.84 18.26
N ASN A 119 -17.39 10.58 17.75
CA ASN A 119 -16.18 10.52 18.54
C ASN A 119 -15.56 11.90 18.65
N PHE A 120 -15.75 12.58 19.77
CA PHE A 120 -15.25 13.95 19.98
C PHE A 120 -13.73 14.05 20.01
N TYR A 121 -12.97 12.96 20.18
CA TYR A 121 -11.52 12.96 20.03
C TYR A 121 -11.09 13.04 18.56
N SER A 122 -11.90 12.47 17.65
CA SER A 122 -11.63 12.47 16.21
C SER A 122 -12.22 13.68 15.48
N LEU A 123 -13.25 14.32 16.04
CA LEU A 123 -13.96 15.44 15.43
C LEU A 123 -13.02 16.61 15.04
N PRO A 124 -12.05 17.03 15.89
CA PRO A 124 -11.11 18.09 15.51
C PRO A 124 -10.20 17.78 14.31
N LEU A 125 -10.13 16.53 13.87
CA LEU A 125 -9.39 16.12 12.68
C LEU A 125 -10.21 16.23 11.39
N ASN A 126 -11.52 16.48 11.53
CA ASN A 126 -12.44 16.55 10.40
C ASN A 126 -12.41 17.93 9.74
N GLN A 127 -11.98 17.97 8.49
CA GLN A 127 -11.87 19.20 7.70
C GLN A 127 -13.22 19.71 7.14
N GLY A 128 -14.27 18.86 7.15
CA GLY A 128 -15.62 19.23 6.69
C GLY A 128 -16.46 19.94 7.75
N VAL A 129 -16.01 19.97 9.01
CA VAL A 129 -16.73 20.64 10.08
C VAL A 129 -16.59 22.16 9.95
N PRO A 130 -17.71 22.92 9.89
CA PRO A 130 -17.67 24.38 9.87
C PRO A 130 -17.40 24.93 11.29
N TRP A 131 -16.14 24.96 11.65
CA TRP A 131 -15.70 25.36 12.99
C TRP A 131 -16.06 26.82 13.29
N THR A 132 -16.73 27.01 14.43
CA THR A 132 -17.08 28.33 14.98
C THR A 132 -16.53 28.47 16.40
N GLN A 133 -16.47 29.72 16.91
CA GLN A 133 -16.07 29.98 18.29
C GLN A 133 -16.97 29.25 19.30
N GLU A 134 -18.29 29.22 19.03
CA GLU A 134 -19.25 28.49 19.85
C GLU A 134 -18.97 26.98 19.89
N LEU A 135 -18.68 26.37 18.74
CA LEU A 135 -18.38 24.95 18.66
C LEU A 135 -17.07 24.58 19.38
N VAL A 136 -16.05 25.42 19.27
CA VAL A 136 -14.77 25.25 20.00
C VAL A 136 -14.98 25.26 21.51
N LEU A 137 -15.87 26.12 22.00
CA LEU A 137 -16.17 26.21 23.44
C LEU A 137 -17.14 25.14 23.95
N HIS A 138 -17.62 24.25 23.06
CA HIS A 138 -18.50 23.17 23.47
C HIS A 138 -17.82 22.24 24.49
N PRO A 139 -18.49 21.87 25.62
CA PRO A 139 -17.86 21.13 26.73
C PRO A 139 -17.21 19.80 26.37
N LYS A 140 -17.68 19.13 25.31
CA LYS A 140 -17.08 17.87 24.80
C LYS A 140 -15.91 18.07 23.83
N ILE A 141 -15.63 19.31 23.45
CA ILE A 141 -14.65 19.65 22.40
C ILE A 141 -13.49 20.46 22.96
N ILE A 142 -13.76 21.39 23.89
CA ILE A 142 -12.77 22.38 24.33
C ILE A 142 -11.47 21.79 24.88
N ASP A 143 -11.49 20.59 25.43
CA ASP A 143 -10.33 19.89 25.97
C ASP A 143 -9.64 18.94 24.96
N LYS A 144 -10.12 18.90 23.70
CA LYS A 144 -9.59 18.02 22.67
C LYS A 144 -8.45 18.67 21.89
N ASN A 145 -7.83 17.87 21.00
CA ASN A 145 -6.70 18.34 20.20
C ASN A 145 -7.16 19.31 19.10
N LEU A 146 -7.15 20.60 19.40
CA LEU A 146 -7.53 21.67 18.50
C LEU A 146 -6.38 22.17 17.59
N SER A 147 -5.25 21.46 17.52
CA SER A 147 -4.06 21.91 16.77
C SER A 147 -4.28 22.00 15.26
N LYS A 148 -5.31 21.35 14.72
CA LYS A 148 -5.63 21.37 13.27
C LYS A 148 -6.97 22.03 12.96
N VAL A 149 -7.66 22.52 13.97
CA VAL A 149 -8.97 23.16 13.80
C VAL A 149 -8.81 24.52 13.12
N ASN A 150 -9.53 24.70 12.02
CA ASN A 150 -9.54 25.92 11.22
C ASN A 150 -10.99 26.36 10.97
N GLY A 151 -11.19 27.67 10.88
CA GLY A 151 -12.49 28.29 10.54
C GLY A 151 -12.30 29.76 10.22
N GLU A 152 -13.18 30.31 9.40
CA GLU A 152 -13.17 31.73 9.07
C GLU A 152 -13.38 32.55 10.34
N ASN A 153 -12.48 33.49 10.60
CA ASN A 153 -12.49 34.35 11.80
C ASN A 153 -12.57 33.61 13.15
N LEU A 154 -12.18 32.33 13.18
CA LEU A 154 -12.24 31.51 14.39
C LEU A 154 -11.25 32.00 15.45
N TRP A 155 -9.98 32.11 15.08
CA TRP A 155 -8.86 32.40 15.98
C TRP A 155 -8.52 33.89 16.03
N THR A 156 -9.50 34.75 16.30
CA THR A 156 -9.24 36.20 16.46
C THR A 156 -8.48 36.48 17.76
N GLU A 157 -7.66 37.57 17.77
CA GLU A 157 -6.93 37.96 18.98
C GLU A 157 -7.89 38.19 20.17
N GLU A 158 -9.04 38.82 19.91
CA GLU A 158 -10.08 39.08 20.92
C GLU A 158 -10.60 37.75 21.52
N PHE A 159 -10.99 36.80 20.68
CA PHE A 159 -11.47 35.48 21.13
C PHE A 159 -10.41 34.73 21.97
N LEU A 160 -9.16 34.73 21.53
CA LEU A 160 -8.05 34.06 22.21
C LEU A 160 -7.79 34.70 23.60
N ILE A 161 -7.82 36.02 23.70
CA ILE A 161 -7.59 36.75 24.95
C ILE A 161 -8.76 36.56 25.92
N GLN A 162 -9.99 36.71 25.44
CA GLN A 162 -11.19 36.54 26.27
C GLN A 162 -11.29 35.14 26.89
N ASN A 163 -10.87 34.12 26.15
CA ASN A 163 -10.96 32.72 26.57
C ASN A 163 -9.63 32.13 27.06
N ALA A 164 -8.61 32.97 27.31
CA ALA A 164 -7.26 32.55 27.60
C ALA A 164 -7.12 31.59 28.79
N ALA A 165 -8.01 31.69 29.77
CA ALA A 165 -7.99 30.87 30.98
C ALA A 165 -8.51 29.43 30.78
N ILE A 166 -9.27 29.16 29.71
CA ILE A 166 -9.94 27.86 29.48
C ILE A 166 -9.46 27.14 28.24
N LEU A 167 -8.83 27.85 27.28
CA LEU A 167 -8.36 27.25 26.04
C LEU A 167 -7.16 26.31 26.25
N PRO A 168 -7.08 25.17 25.47
CA PRO A 168 -6.05 24.15 25.60
C PRO A 168 -4.75 24.57 24.87
N TRP A 169 -3.96 25.44 25.49
CA TRP A 169 -2.77 26.05 24.89
C TRP A 169 -1.71 25.04 24.43
N HIS A 170 -1.63 23.86 25.06
CA HIS A 170 -0.72 22.81 24.64
C HIS A 170 -1.02 22.27 23.24
N PHE A 171 -2.24 22.42 22.72
CA PHE A 171 -2.60 22.13 21.35
C PHE A 171 -2.58 23.39 20.46
N LEU A 172 -3.13 24.51 20.97
CA LEU A 172 -3.30 25.73 20.18
C LEU A 172 -1.97 26.38 19.79
N CYS A 173 -0.94 26.28 20.61
CA CYS A 173 0.39 26.80 20.23
C CYS A 173 0.98 26.11 18.99
N ALA A 174 0.55 24.88 18.68
CA ALA A 174 0.92 24.18 17.46
C ALA A 174 -0.08 24.39 16.30
N ASN A 175 -1.17 25.16 16.51
CA ASN A 175 -2.18 25.38 15.48
C ASN A 175 -1.65 26.40 14.44
N PRO A 176 -1.51 26.02 13.15
CA PRO A 176 -0.95 26.89 12.12
C PRO A 176 -1.91 27.97 11.64
N TYR A 177 -3.17 27.94 12.04
CA TYR A 177 -4.19 28.91 11.62
C TYR A 177 -4.32 30.11 12.58
N ILE A 178 -3.55 30.10 13.69
CA ILE A 178 -3.48 31.23 14.60
C ILE A 178 -2.41 32.20 14.10
N SER A 179 -2.80 33.47 13.92
CA SER A 179 -1.88 34.54 13.53
C SER A 179 -1.08 35.03 14.74
N TRP A 180 0.06 34.39 14.97
CA TRP A 180 0.94 34.71 16.10
C TRP A 180 1.67 36.04 15.90
N LYS A 181 1.66 36.87 16.94
CA LYS A 181 2.40 38.13 17.04
C LYS A 181 3.09 38.21 18.38
N ASP A 182 4.20 38.92 18.46
CA ASP A 182 5.00 39.09 19.67
C ASP A 182 4.14 39.54 20.87
N LYS A 183 3.32 40.61 20.66
CA LYS A 183 2.39 41.13 21.68
C LYS A 183 1.36 40.07 22.15
N LEU A 184 0.85 39.26 21.22
CA LEU A 184 -0.11 38.23 21.55
C LEU A 184 0.53 37.11 22.40
N ILE A 185 1.75 36.70 22.07
CA ILE A 185 2.50 35.73 22.86
C ILE A 185 2.73 36.24 24.28
N ASP A 186 3.13 37.53 24.45
CA ASP A 186 3.33 38.13 25.77
C ASP A 186 2.03 38.16 26.59
N GLN A 187 0.89 38.40 25.97
CA GLN A 187 -0.40 38.43 26.64
C GLN A 187 -0.90 37.06 27.05
N LEU A 188 -0.67 36.04 26.23
CA LEU A 188 -1.20 34.69 26.42
C LEU A 188 -0.28 33.78 27.22
N SER A 189 1.04 33.98 27.16
CA SER A 189 2.02 33.12 27.85
C SER A 189 1.83 32.98 29.36
N PRO A 190 1.30 33.97 30.12
CA PRO A 190 0.95 33.78 31.52
C PRO A 190 -0.07 32.66 31.79
N PHE A 191 -0.95 32.37 30.83
CA PHE A 191 -1.99 31.34 30.96
C PHE A 191 -1.46 29.94 30.65
N TRP A 192 -0.29 29.81 30.03
CA TRP A 192 0.29 28.53 29.63
C TRP A 192 0.83 27.71 30.82
N LYS A 193 0.99 28.36 31.98
CA LYS A 193 1.55 27.75 33.21
C LYS A 193 0.61 26.76 33.91
N LYS A 194 -0.70 26.80 33.62
CA LYS A 194 -1.71 25.97 34.32
C LYS A 194 -1.71 24.48 33.93
N GLY A 195 -1.13 24.11 32.78
CA GLY A 195 -1.14 22.74 32.26
C GLY A 195 0.11 21.90 32.58
N GLU A 196 1.14 22.48 33.18
CA GLU A 196 2.45 21.84 33.32
C GLU A 196 2.69 21.07 34.62
N LYS A 197 1.70 20.99 35.53
CA LYS A 197 1.87 20.30 36.82
C LYS A 197 1.79 18.77 36.79
N GLU A 198 1.35 18.19 35.67
CA GLU A 198 1.28 16.73 35.51
C GLU A 198 2.04 16.31 34.25
N SER A 199 3.37 16.30 34.36
CA SER A 199 4.23 15.86 33.28
C SER A 199 4.38 14.35 33.29
N ASN A 200 3.55 13.69 32.50
CA ASN A 200 4.06 12.52 31.79
C ASN A 200 4.90 13.01 30.60
N GLU A 201 5.95 12.29 30.25
CA GLU A 201 6.92 12.56 29.17
C GLU A 201 6.28 12.88 27.79
N TYR A 202 4.97 12.69 27.67
CA TYR A 202 4.10 12.93 26.51
C TYR A 202 3.31 14.24 26.56
N SER A 203 3.42 15.07 27.61
CA SER A 203 2.70 16.35 27.64
C SER A 203 3.38 17.36 26.71
N VAL A 204 2.67 17.77 25.67
CA VAL A 204 3.14 18.79 24.72
C VAL A 204 3.12 20.15 25.43
N SER A 205 4.29 20.65 25.82
CA SER A 205 4.40 22.02 26.35
C SER A 205 3.94 23.03 25.30
N PRO A 206 3.19 24.09 25.66
CA PRO A 206 2.82 25.17 24.75
C PRO A 206 4.01 25.75 23.96
N TRP A 207 5.16 25.91 24.61
CA TRP A 207 6.39 26.37 23.96
C TRP A 207 6.96 25.40 22.94
N LYS A 208 6.83 24.10 23.15
CA LYS A 208 7.18 23.09 22.12
C LYS A 208 6.32 23.27 20.88
N GLY A 209 5.00 23.39 21.09
CA GLY A 209 4.05 23.64 20.00
C GLY A 209 4.39 24.92 19.24
N LEU A 210 4.65 26.02 19.95
CA LEU A 210 4.99 27.31 19.33
C LEU A 210 6.30 27.25 18.54
N CYS A 211 7.34 26.61 19.07
CA CYS A 211 8.64 26.45 18.39
C CYS A 211 8.54 25.62 17.11
N SER A 212 7.71 24.58 17.09
CA SER A 212 7.52 23.72 15.92
C SER A 212 6.50 24.28 14.92
N ASN A 213 5.72 25.29 15.30
CA ASN A 213 4.65 25.83 14.46
C ASN A 213 5.20 26.67 13.29
N PRO A 214 4.98 26.26 12.02
CA PRO A 214 5.51 26.95 10.86
C PRO A 214 4.88 28.32 10.60
N SER A 215 3.71 28.62 11.22
CA SER A 215 3.02 29.91 11.05
C SER A 215 3.51 31.01 12.01
N VAL A 216 4.39 30.65 12.94
CA VAL A 216 4.99 31.63 13.84
C VAL A 216 6.11 32.35 13.11
N PRO A 217 6.05 33.70 12.97
CA PRO A 217 7.05 34.47 12.23
C PRO A 217 8.32 34.69 13.08
N TRP A 218 9.04 33.61 13.33
CA TRP A 218 10.29 33.65 14.09
C TRP A 218 11.33 34.57 13.42
N THR A 219 11.96 35.42 14.23
CA THR A 219 13.10 36.25 13.85
C THR A 219 14.22 36.04 14.87
N THR A 220 15.45 36.41 14.53
CA THR A 220 16.56 36.41 15.48
C THR A 220 16.22 37.20 16.75
N LYS A 221 15.53 38.32 16.61
CA LYS A 221 15.06 39.14 17.74
C LYS A 221 14.09 38.39 18.66
N TRP A 222 13.16 37.61 18.10
CA TRP A 222 12.24 36.82 18.91
C TRP A 222 12.98 35.65 19.60
N ILE A 223 13.88 35.01 18.88
CA ILE A 223 14.71 33.93 19.44
C ILE A 223 15.53 34.48 20.61
N GLU A 224 16.20 35.63 20.47
CA GLU A 224 16.94 36.29 21.54
C GLU A 224 16.08 36.67 22.75
N LYS A 225 14.87 37.21 22.49
CA LYS A 225 13.92 37.58 23.55
C LYS A 225 13.52 36.36 24.39
N TYR A 226 13.09 35.29 23.73
CA TYR A 226 12.49 34.15 24.40
C TYR A 226 13.50 33.10 24.88
N GLN A 227 14.74 33.05 24.35
CA GLN A 227 15.78 32.18 24.89
C GLN A 227 16.31 32.61 26.27
N LYS A 228 16.17 33.87 26.62
CA LYS A 228 16.61 34.47 27.89
C LYS A 228 15.57 34.34 29.02
N SER A 229 14.46 33.66 28.80
CA SER A 229 13.44 33.47 29.84
C SER A 229 14.07 32.79 31.07
N PHE A 230 14.06 33.51 32.20
CA PHE A 230 14.66 33.05 33.48
C PHE A 230 13.92 31.84 34.10
N PHE A 231 12.76 31.48 33.57
CA PHE A 231 11.95 30.40 34.11
C PHE A 231 12.05 29.15 33.24
N ARG A 232 13.05 28.30 33.47
CA ARG A 232 13.00 26.93 32.97
C ARG A 232 11.81 26.20 33.63
N PRO A 233 10.95 25.51 32.87
CA PRO A 233 11.06 24.98 31.52
C PRO A 233 10.44 25.84 30.41
N TYR A 234 10.23 27.13 30.65
CA TYR A 234 9.51 28.04 29.75
C TYR A 234 10.47 28.78 28.81
N GLY A 235 10.25 28.71 27.50
CA GLY A 235 11.03 29.38 26.47
C GLY A 235 11.36 28.52 25.25
N ILE A 236 12.40 28.89 24.54
CA ILE A 236 12.82 28.23 23.30
C ILE A 236 13.18 26.75 23.53
N HIS A 237 12.48 25.88 22.85
CA HIS A 237 12.79 24.47 22.71
C HIS A 237 13.60 24.25 21.41
N TRP A 238 14.91 24.24 21.51
CA TRP A 238 15.82 24.15 20.37
C TRP A 238 15.59 22.91 19.51
N LYS A 239 15.27 21.77 20.12
CA LYS A 239 14.91 20.56 19.40
C LYS A 239 13.71 20.79 18.47
N GLU A 240 12.66 21.40 18.97
CA GLU A 240 11.44 21.67 18.18
C GLU A 240 11.65 22.82 17.18
N LEU A 241 12.43 23.84 17.56
CA LEU A 241 12.80 24.92 16.66
C LEU A 241 13.65 24.42 15.48
N SER A 242 14.51 23.42 15.70
CA SER A 242 15.30 22.77 14.65
C SER A 242 14.44 22.03 13.60
N ARG A 243 13.20 21.66 13.96
CA ARG A 243 12.25 21.07 13.03
C ARG A 243 11.43 22.08 12.22
N ASN A 244 11.40 23.34 12.66
CA ASN A 244 10.56 24.34 12.04
C ASN A 244 11.10 24.72 10.66
N PRO A 245 10.35 24.45 9.55
CA PRO A 245 10.86 24.73 8.21
C PRO A 245 10.83 26.23 7.86
N ASN A 246 10.05 27.04 8.58
CA ASN A 246 9.75 28.41 8.21
C ASN A 246 10.56 29.44 9.01
N LEU A 247 11.72 29.04 9.56
CA LEU A 247 12.66 30.04 10.09
C LEU A 247 13.36 30.78 8.94
N PRO A 248 13.83 32.01 9.17
CA PRO A 248 14.62 32.75 8.17
C PRO A 248 16.05 32.19 8.07
N TRP A 249 16.17 30.94 7.64
CA TRP A 249 17.40 30.16 7.66
C TRP A 249 18.55 30.79 6.87
N GLN A 250 18.24 31.40 5.74
CA GLN A 250 19.24 31.98 4.84
C GLN A 250 19.44 33.49 5.09
N GLU A 251 18.38 34.19 5.52
CA GLU A 251 18.39 35.65 5.62
C GLU A 251 19.14 36.14 6.86
N GLU A 252 19.01 35.45 7.99
CA GLU A 252 19.53 35.88 9.30
C GLU A 252 20.75 35.08 9.78
N ASN A 253 21.37 34.26 8.92
CA ASN A 253 22.52 33.42 9.26
C ASN A 253 22.34 32.59 10.55
N LEU A 254 21.12 32.11 10.78
CA LEU A 254 20.74 31.42 12.02
C LEU A 254 21.58 30.16 12.29
N LEU A 255 21.96 29.43 11.24
CA LEU A 255 22.78 28.23 11.35
C LEU A 255 24.09 28.49 12.07
N GLU A 256 24.78 29.60 11.74
CA GLU A 256 26.05 29.93 12.35
C GLU A 256 25.90 30.55 13.75
N ILE A 257 24.92 31.47 13.90
CA ILE A 257 24.69 32.17 15.19
C ILE A 257 24.39 31.19 16.32
N TYR A 258 23.59 30.14 16.00
CA TYR A 258 23.14 29.19 17.01
C TYR A 258 23.64 27.76 16.77
N LYS A 259 24.77 27.58 16.06
CA LYS A 259 25.32 26.26 15.66
C LYS A 259 25.43 25.24 16.80
N ASN A 260 25.73 25.70 18.03
CA ASN A 260 25.86 24.86 19.22
C ASN A 260 24.51 24.62 19.96
N LYS A 261 23.41 25.17 19.44
CA LYS A 261 22.05 25.03 19.99
C LYS A 261 21.16 24.12 19.17
N TRP A 262 21.42 24.06 17.87
CA TRP A 262 20.63 23.24 16.96
C TRP A 262 20.77 21.76 17.27
N ASN A 263 19.66 21.03 17.11
CA ASN A 263 19.67 19.58 16.99
C ASN A 263 19.94 19.22 15.52
N TRP A 264 21.15 18.80 15.21
CA TRP A 264 21.61 18.53 13.86
C TRP A 264 20.94 17.31 13.22
N ASP A 265 20.52 16.30 14.01
CA ASP A 265 19.73 15.18 13.50
C ASP A 265 18.42 15.67 12.87
N LEU A 266 17.75 16.61 13.53
CA LEU A 266 16.51 17.20 13.06
C LEU A 266 16.72 18.23 11.94
N LEU A 267 17.80 18.98 11.97
CA LEU A 267 18.19 19.86 10.86
C LEU A 267 18.50 19.08 9.59
N SER A 268 19.15 17.92 9.72
CA SER A 268 19.47 17.06 8.58
C SER A 268 18.25 16.74 7.73
N VAL A 269 17.07 16.57 8.35
CA VAL A 269 15.81 16.23 7.67
C VAL A 269 14.86 17.42 7.48
N ASN A 270 15.30 18.64 7.82
CA ASN A 270 14.47 19.83 7.71
C ASN A 270 14.60 20.45 6.30
N ASP A 271 13.61 20.21 5.46
CA ASP A 271 13.57 20.73 4.07
C ASP A 271 13.55 22.26 3.99
N GLY A 272 13.07 22.93 5.04
CA GLY A 272 13.01 24.40 5.07
C GLY A 272 14.37 25.09 5.13
N VAL A 273 15.41 24.38 5.58
CA VAL A 273 16.77 24.98 5.70
C VAL A 273 17.36 25.27 4.32
N GLY A 274 17.12 24.42 3.31
CA GLY A 274 17.63 24.61 1.95
C GLY A 274 19.16 24.68 1.92
N PHE A 275 19.83 23.67 2.42
CA PHE A 275 21.30 23.63 2.48
C PHE A 275 21.95 23.72 1.11
N THR A 276 22.90 24.66 0.97
CA THR A 276 23.80 24.70 -0.19
C THR A 276 24.91 23.67 -0.07
N GLU A 277 25.54 23.27 -1.17
CA GLU A 277 26.68 22.36 -1.14
C GLU A 277 27.82 22.86 -0.23
N GLY A 278 28.07 24.17 -0.25
CA GLY A 278 29.07 24.79 0.63
C GLY A 278 28.75 24.67 2.12
N GLN A 279 27.45 24.77 2.48
CA GLN A 279 27.02 24.56 3.86
C GLN A 279 27.10 23.07 4.23
N ILE A 280 26.74 22.17 3.31
CA ILE A 280 26.87 20.72 3.54
C ILE A 280 28.32 20.35 3.80
N GLU A 281 29.27 20.83 2.99
CA GLU A 281 30.69 20.60 3.20
C GLU A 281 31.19 21.21 4.52
N LYS A 282 30.75 22.42 4.86
CA LYS A 282 31.12 23.11 6.11
C LYS A 282 30.67 22.35 7.37
N TYR A 283 29.47 21.78 7.33
CA TYR A 283 28.83 21.13 8.50
C TYR A 283 28.77 19.61 8.39
N LYS A 284 29.51 18.99 7.45
CA LYS A 284 29.43 17.55 7.15
C LYS A 284 29.57 16.64 8.38
N ASP A 285 30.40 17.04 9.36
CA ASP A 285 30.64 16.29 10.60
C ASP A 285 29.51 16.45 11.63
N GLN A 286 28.55 17.35 11.38
CA GLN A 286 27.38 17.56 12.24
C GLN A 286 26.15 16.80 11.75
N PHE A 287 26.09 16.46 10.45
CA PHE A 287 24.95 15.76 9.87
C PHE A 287 24.93 14.29 10.24
N THR A 288 23.73 13.76 10.41
CA THR A 288 23.50 12.33 10.48
C THR A 288 23.44 11.79 9.06
N TRP A 289 24.49 11.13 8.59
CA TRP A 289 24.57 10.50 7.28
C TRP A 289 23.91 9.13 7.26
N ASP A 290 24.18 8.33 8.30
CA ASP A 290 23.54 7.02 8.50
C ASP A 290 22.99 6.96 9.93
N SER A 291 21.71 6.75 10.06
CA SER A 291 21.00 6.69 11.35
C SER A 291 20.87 5.27 11.91
N GLY A 292 21.52 4.29 11.26
CA GLY A 292 21.34 2.87 11.58
C GLY A 292 19.96 2.32 11.17
N SER A 293 19.73 1.05 11.38
CA SER A 293 18.49 0.40 10.95
C SER A 293 17.27 0.96 11.68
N GLY A 294 16.38 1.61 10.96
CA GLY A 294 15.02 1.98 11.39
C GLY A 294 14.72 3.46 11.62
N SER A 295 15.70 4.37 11.52
CA SER A 295 15.47 5.81 11.60
C SER A 295 15.58 6.49 10.23
N ASN A 296 14.56 7.25 9.83
CA ASN A 296 14.62 8.12 8.65
C ASN A 296 15.21 9.50 8.97
N GLN A 297 15.83 9.67 10.15
CA GLN A 297 16.42 10.94 10.59
C GLN A 297 17.88 11.04 10.12
N ASN A 298 18.08 11.10 8.79
CA ASN A 298 19.38 11.28 8.16
C ASN A 298 19.27 12.26 6.99
N ILE A 299 20.39 12.85 6.60
CA ILE A 299 20.44 13.91 5.58
C ILE A 299 19.93 13.42 4.20
N ALA A 300 20.03 12.12 3.89
CA ALA A 300 19.51 11.54 2.66
C ALA A 300 17.97 11.57 2.57
N SER A 301 17.26 11.85 3.67
CA SER A 301 15.81 12.04 3.69
C SER A 301 15.36 13.48 3.44
N ASN A 302 16.29 14.44 3.38
CA ASN A 302 15.97 15.84 3.11
C ASN A 302 15.68 16.03 1.62
N SER A 303 14.45 16.47 1.29
CA SER A 303 14.03 16.61 -0.10
C SER A 303 14.54 17.90 -0.78
N ASN A 304 15.02 18.85 0.00
CA ASN A 304 15.44 20.17 -0.50
C ASN A 304 16.97 20.35 -0.48
N LEU A 305 17.72 19.27 -0.78
CA LEU A 305 19.15 19.39 -1.06
C LEU A 305 19.39 19.63 -2.55
N PRO A 306 20.60 20.08 -2.94
CA PRO A 306 20.95 20.32 -4.34
C PRO A 306 21.21 19.02 -5.10
N TRP A 307 20.19 18.17 -5.18
CA TRP A 307 20.31 16.83 -5.77
C TRP A 307 20.73 16.87 -7.24
N SER A 308 21.88 16.29 -7.53
CA SER A 308 22.40 16.04 -8.87
C SER A 308 23.21 14.74 -8.88
N VAL A 309 23.52 14.22 -10.06
CA VAL A 309 24.41 13.04 -10.20
C VAL A 309 25.76 13.29 -9.53
N GLU A 310 26.35 14.46 -9.77
CA GLU A 310 27.65 14.87 -9.21
C GLU A 310 27.60 14.95 -7.69
N PHE A 311 26.51 15.54 -7.15
CA PHE A 311 26.35 15.67 -5.71
C PHE A 311 26.14 14.31 -5.03
N ILE A 312 25.36 13.42 -5.64
CA ILE A 312 25.16 12.06 -5.12
C ILE A 312 26.48 11.27 -5.17
N ASN A 313 27.21 11.35 -6.29
CA ASN A 313 28.52 10.69 -6.45
C ASN A 313 29.56 11.20 -5.44
N LYS A 314 29.59 12.51 -5.16
CA LYS A 314 30.53 13.13 -4.22
C LYS A 314 30.48 12.49 -2.83
N TYR A 315 29.31 12.08 -2.37
CA TYR A 315 29.09 11.48 -1.04
C TYR A 315 28.57 10.03 -1.14
N LYS A 316 28.80 9.33 -2.26
CA LYS A 316 28.24 8.01 -2.59
C LYS A 316 28.37 6.98 -1.45
N HIS A 317 29.49 6.98 -0.74
CA HIS A 317 29.78 6.04 0.33
C HIS A 317 29.23 6.45 1.71
N GLN A 318 28.67 7.64 1.82
CA GLN A 318 28.12 8.17 3.08
C GLN A 318 26.59 8.13 3.11
N TRP A 319 25.94 8.10 1.90
CA TRP A 319 24.48 8.10 1.83
C TRP A 319 23.86 6.87 2.46
N HIS A 320 22.80 7.08 3.23
CA HIS A 320 21.88 6.01 3.61
C HIS A 320 20.96 5.72 2.43
N TRP A 321 21.32 4.75 1.59
CA TRP A 321 20.67 4.46 0.31
C TRP A 321 19.20 4.08 0.42
N TRP A 322 18.77 3.49 1.55
CA TRP A 322 17.34 3.28 1.80
C TRP A 322 16.55 4.59 1.79
N SER A 323 17.05 5.62 2.48
CA SER A 323 16.41 6.94 2.53
C SER A 323 16.54 7.69 1.21
N LEU A 324 17.71 7.62 0.58
CA LEU A 324 17.97 8.30 -0.70
C LEU A 324 17.07 7.74 -1.82
N SER A 325 16.92 6.42 -1.92
CA SER A 325 16.08 5.78 -2.95
C SER A 325 14.61 6.24 -2.89
N ARG A 326 14.07 6.49 -1.69
CA ARG A 326 12.70 6.96 -1.51
C ARG A 326 12.54 8.48 -1.47
N ASN A 327 13.65 9.22 -1.52
CA ASN A 327 13.60 10.67 -1.36
C ASN A 327 12.89 11.35 -2.54
N PRO A 328 11.76 12.06 -2.29
CA PRO A 328 11.00 12.71 -3.37
C PRO A 328 11.69 13.94 -3.96
N GLY A 329 12.73 14.47 -3.31
CA GLY A 329 13.51 15.59 -3.82
C GLY A 329 14.47 15.20 -4.94
N VAL A 330 14.80 13.91 -5.05
CA VAL A 330 15.67 13.40 -6.12
C VAL A 330 14.83 13.15 -7.37
N ASN A 331 15.14 13.86 -8.46
CA ASN A 331 14.53 13.61 -9.76
C ASN A 331 15.19 12.41 -10.44
N TRP A 332 14.79 11.20 -10.05
CA TRP A 332 15.31 9.97 -10.60
C TRP A 332 14.98 9.83 -12.09
N THR A 333 16.00 9.93 -12.93
CA THR A 333 15.90 9.60 -14.38
C THR A 333 16.34 8.17 -14.63
N ASP A 334 16.04 7.64 -15.82
CA ASP A 334 16.53 6.31 -16.22
C ASP A 334 18.05 6.21 -16.19
N GLU A 335 18.75 7.30 -16.55
CA GLU A 335 20.20 7.39 -16.49
C GLU A 335 20.73 7.32 -15.07
N MET A 336 20.10 8.06 -14.13
CA MET A 336 20.49 8.01 -12.72
C MET A 336 20.22 6.64 -12.10
N ILE A 337 19.09 6.01 -12.45
CA ILE A 337 18.76 4.67 -11.98
C ILE A 337 19.82 3.66 -12.46
N SER A 338 20.26 3.78 -13.72
CA SER A 338 21.31 2.92 -14.26
C SER A 338 22.69 3.21 -13.65
N GLU A 339 23.03 4.48 -13.39
CA GLU A 339 24.29 4.90 -12.75
C GLU A 339 24.43 4.35 -11.32
N PHE A 340 23.32 4.30 -10.59
CA PHE A 340 23.32 3.92 -9.17
C PHE A 340 22.66 2.55 -8.92
N GLU A 341 22.48 1.71 -9.92
CA GLU A 341 21.75 0.45 -9.86
C GLU A 341 22.20 -0.45 -8.70
N GLU A 342 23.52 -0.57 -8.48
CA GLU A 342 24.08 -1.37 -7.39
C GLU A 342 23.82 -0.81 -5.98
N ASN A 343 23.47 0.46 -5.88
CA ASN A 343 23.25 1.15 -4.61
C ASN A 343 21.76 1.32 -4.28
N ILE A 344 20.90 1.38 -5.29
CA ILE A 344 19.46 1.59 -5.16
C ILE A 344 18.80 0.44 -4.38
N ILE A 345 17.97 0.81 -3.42
CA ILE A 345 17.17 -0.16 -2.65
C ILE A 345 15.73 -0.14 -3.20
N TRP A 346 15.39 -1.08 -4.06
CA TRP A 346 14.10 -1.13 -4.73
C TRP A 346 12.91 -1.21 -3.79
N GLN A 347 13.01 -1.92 -2.62
CA GLN A 347 11.95 -1.94 -1.62
C GLN A 347 11.57 -0.54 -1.10
N SER A 348 12.54 0.38 -1.11
CA SER A 348 12.33 1.77 -0.74
C SER A 348 11.93 2.63 -1.93
N MET A 349 12.59 2.44 -3.08
CA MET A 349 12.42 3.22 -4.30
C MET A 349 11.05 3.02 -4.95
N ALA A 350 10.53 1.80 -4.93
CA ALA A 350 9.27 1.43 -5.58
C ALA A 350 8.04 2.24 -5.09
N ASN A 351 8.15 2.91 -3.94
CA ASN A 351 7.09 3.78 -3.41
C ASN A 351 7.40 5.28 -3.57
N ASN A 352 8.39 5.64 -4.39
CA ASN A 352 8.72 7.04 -4.65
C ASN A 352 7.81 7.59 -5.75
N ILE A 353 6.96 8.57 -5.40
CA ILE A 353 5.98 9.18 -6.33
C ILE A 353 6.62 9.96 -7.47
N ASN A 354 7.89 10.37 -7.33
CA ASN A 354 8.62 11.19 -8.29
C ASN A 354 9.49 10.39 -9.26
N LEU A 355 9.31 9.06 -9.34
CA LEU A 355 9.87 8.27 -10.42
C LEU A 355 9.22 8.62 -11.77
N PRO A 356 9.88 8.33 -12.92
CA PRO A 356 9.33 8.58 -14.24
C PRO A 356 8.22 7.58 -14.59
N TRP A 357 7.19 7.52 -13.75
CA TRP A 357 6.10 6.55 -13.85
C TRP A 357 5.42 6.59 -15.22
N SER A 358 5.47 5.48 -15.90
CA SER A 358 4.79 5.19 -17.16
C SER A 358 4.59 3.68 -17.28
N LEU A 359 3.77 3.24 -18.21
CA LEU A 359 3.61 1.81 -18.46
C LEU A 359 4.94 1.16 -18.89
N ASP A 360 5.72 1.84 -19.72
CA ASP A 360 7.04 1.37 -20.17
C ASP A 360 8.03 1.25 -19.00
N PHE A 361 8.02 2.22 -18.06
CA PHE A 361 8.84 2.14 -16.84
C PHE A 361 8.45 0.95 -15.97
N ILE A 362 7.15 0.71 -15.81
CA ILE A 362 6.64 -0.43 -15.03
C ILE A 362 7.10 -1.74 -15.68
N PHE A 363 6.99 -1.90 -16.99
CA PHE A 363 7.46 -3.10 -17.69
C PHE A 363 8.97 -3.30 -17.57
N LYS A 364 9.74 -2.21 -17.71
CA LYS A 364 11.20 -2.28 -17.60
C LYS A 364 11.66 -2.80 -16.24
N HIS A 365 10.93 -2.48 -15.18
CA HIS A 365 11.26 -2.80 -13.79
C HIS A 365 10.23 -3.72 -13.11
N GLU A 366 9.44 -4.48 -13.89
CA GLU A 366 8.30 -5.29 -13.43
C GLU A 366 8.68 -6.21 -12.25
N ASP A 367 9.75 -6.96 -12.39
CA ASP A 367 10.19 -7.96 -11.42
C ASP A 367 10.55 -7.38 -10.05
N VAL A 368 11.13 -6.18 -10.00
CA VAL A 368 11.55 -5.55 -8.74
C VAL A 368 10.43 -4.71 -8.13
N LEU A 369 9.60 -4.06 -8.95
CA LEU A 369 8.50 -3.23 -8.49
C LEU A 369 7.43 -4.07 -7.78
N PHE A 370 6.90 -5.10 -8.42
CA PHE A 370 5.81 -5.90 -7.85
C PHE A 370 6.24 -6.78 -6.66
N LYS A 371 7.52 -7.08 -6.52
CA LYS A 371 8.08 -7.70 -5.31
C LYS A 371 8.19 -6.70 -4.14
N SER A 372 8.30 -5.41 -4.45
CA SER A 372 8.56 -4.34 -3.47
C SER A 372 7.30 -3.59 -3.06
N TRP A 373 6.26 -3.57 -3.90
CA TRP A 373 5.02 -2.88 -3.60
C TRP A 373 4.26 -3.58 -2.48
N THR A 374 4.02 -2.83 -1.42
CA THR A 374 3.20 -3.27 -0.29
C THR A 374 1.85 -2.56 -0.32
N PRO A 375 0.74 -3.23 0.06
CA PRO A 375 -0.61 -2.67 -0.02
C PRO A 375 -0.94 -1.60 1.04
N THR A 376 0.04 -0.83 1.52
CA THR A 376 -0.12 0.03 2.70
C THR A 376 -0.10 1.54 2.44
N ASN A 377 0.12 1.99 1.20
CA ASN A 377 0.24 3.41 0.90
C ASN A 377 -0.84 3.88 -0.09
N SER A 378 -1.98 4.35 0.43
CA SER A 378 -3.11 4.81 -0.37
C SER A 378 -2.78 6.00 -1.28
N ASP A 379 -1.92 6.92 -0.82
CA ASP A 379 -1.56 8.12 -1.59
C ASP A 379 -0.69 7.74 -2.79
N PHE A 380 0.23 6.79 -2.61
CA PHE A 380 1.02 6.23 -3.70
C PHE A 380 0.14 5.47 -4.71
N ASP A 381 -0.77 4.63 -4.23
CA ASP A 381 -1.70 3.87 -5.08
C ASP A 381 -2.56 4.80 -5.94
N GLN A 382 -3.12 5.86 -5.34
CA GLN A 382 -3.90 6.85 -6.07
C GLN A 382 -3.05 7.59 -7.12
N HIS A 383 -1.81 7.93 -6.76
CA HIS A 383 -0.87 8.57 -7.69
C HIS A 383 -0.56 7.69 -8.90
N ILE A 384 -0.21 6.41 -8.68
CA ILE A 384 0.10 5.45 -9.75
C ILE A 384 -1.15 5.20 -10.61
N TRP A 385 -2.32 5.06 -9.99
CA TRP A 385 -3.56 4.93 -10.74
C TRP A 385 -3.78 6.11 -11.68
N ALA A 386 -3.82 7.32 -11.15
CA ALA A 386 -4.10 8.53 -11.92
C ALA A 386 -3.06 8.80 -13.02
N LYS A 387 -1.79 8.50 -12.75
CA LYS A 387 -0.69 8.81 -13.69
C LYS A 387 -0.52 7.77 -14.79
N VAL A 388 -0.72 6.49 -14.48
CA VAL A 388 -0.38 5.39 -15.40
C VAL A 388 -1.59 4.65 -15.92
N PHE A 389 -2.53 4.27 -15.05
CA PHE A 389 -3.60 3.35 -15.41
C PHE A 389 -4.89 4.04 -15.86
N GLU A 390 -5.32 5.08 -15.16
CA GLU A 390 -6.57 5.80 -15.48
C GLU A 390 -6.64 6.29 -16.94
N PRO A 391 -5.58 6.84 -17.55
CA PRO A 391 -5.63 7.27 -18.94
C PRO A 391 -5.74 6.12 -19.94
N LEU A 392 -5.47 4.88 -19.52
CA LEU A 392 -5.40 3.69 -20.38
C LEU A 392 -6.61 2.76 -20.20
N ILE A 393 -7.26 2.78 -19.04
CA ILE A 393 -8.36 1.87 -18.73
C ILE A 393 -9.69 2.50 -19.17
N THR A 394 -10.25 1.95 -20.25
CA THR A 394 -11.62 2.23 -20.69
C THR A 394 -12.60 1.20 -20.12
N ASP A 395 -13.92 1.43 -20.29
CA ASP A 395 -14.94 0.47 -19.89
C ASP A 395 -14.73 -0.91 -20.55
N GLU A 396 -14.34 -0.92 -21.84
CA GLU A 396 -14.06 -2.17 -22.57
C GLU A 396 -12.85 -2.90 -21.98
N ILE A 397 -11.80 -2.17 -21.60
CA ILE A 397 -10.60 -2.76 -20.99
C ILE A 397 -10.91 -3.27 -19.58
N ALA A 398 -11.64 -2.49 -18.77
CA ALA A 398 -12.06 -2.90 -17.45
C ALA A 398 -12.93 -4.18 -17.50
N GLU A 399 -13.89 -4.23 -18.42
CA GLU A 399 -14.69 -5.42 -18.65
C GLU A 399 -13.85 -6.61 -19.14
N GLN A 400 -12.88 -6.38 -20.01
CA GLN A 400 -12.00 -7.45 -20.48
C GLN A 400 -11.11 -8.00 -19.34
N ILE A 401 -10.61 -7.13 -18.45
CA ILE A 401 -9.88 -7.55 -17.25
C ILE A 401 -10.77 -8.45 -16.39
N LEU A 402 -11.99 -7.99 -16.07
CA LEU A 402 -12.94 -8.73 -15.24
C LEU A 402 -13.39 -10.04 -15.93
N TYR A 403 -13.60 -10.01 -17.24
CA TYR A 403 -13.94 -11.19 -18.03
C TYR A 403 -12.80 -12.23 -18.00
N ASN A 404 -11.55 -11.81 -18.15
CA ASN A 404 -10.40 -12.70 -18.10
C ASN A 404 -10.22 -13.33 -16.71
N LEU A 405 -10.61 -12.64 -15.64
CA LEU A 405 -10.65 -13.19 -14.29
C LEU A 405 -11.75 -14.25 -14.15
N SER A 406 -12.96 -13.95 -14.63
CA SER A 406 -14.09 -14.89 -14.57
C SER A 406 -13.90 -16.10 -15.47
N ASN A 407 -13.09 -15.96 -16.51
CA ASN A 407 -12.88 -16.97 -17.56
C ASN A 407 -11.40 -17.10 -17.90
N PRO A 408 -10.54 -17.45 -16.95
CA PRO A 408 -9.10 -17.52 -17.16
C PRO A 408 -8.72 -18.46 -18.32
N PHE A 409 -9.52 -19.51 -18.55
CA PHE A 409 -9.32 -20.46 -19.64
C PHE A 409 -9.71 -19.93 -21.03
N GLN A 410 -10.62 -18.96 -21.12
CA GLN A 410 -10.96 -18.31 -22.41
C GLN A 410 -9.85 -17.35 -22.85
N ALA A 411 -9.17 -16.71 -21.91
CA ALA A 411 -7.98 -15.89 -22.21
C ALA A 411 -6.88 -16.76 -22.83
N ILE A 412 -6.69 -17.98 -22.34
CA ILE A 412 -5.77 -18.99 -22.90
C ILE A 412 -6.18 -19.41 -24.31
N LYS A 413 -7.48 -19.66 -24.56
CA LYS A 413 -8.00 -20.08 -25.88
C LYS A 413 -7.82 -19.03 -26.96
N ASN A 414 -7.83 -17.74 -26.59
CA ASN A 414 -7.67 -16.63 -27.53
C ASN A 414 -6.21 -16.29 -27.79
N TYR A 415 -5.30 -16.91 -27.05
CA TYR A 415 -3.85 -16.71 -27.25
C TYR A 415 -3.40 -17.48 -28.51
N LYS A 416 -2.90 -16.74 -29.49
CA LYS A 416 -2.24 -17.33 -30.66
C LYS A 416 -0.72 -17.14 -30.49
N PRO A 417 0.06 -18.21 -30.36
CA PRO A 417 1.50 -18.09 -30.36
C PRO A 417 1.99 -17.46 -31.68
N GLU A 418 2.94 -16.55 -31.60
CA GLU A 418 3.48 -15.85 -32.76
C GLU A 418 4.36 -16.74 -33.66
N THR A 419 4.61 -17.99 -33.28
CA THR A 419 5.49 -18.90 -34.04
C THR A 419 4.94 -20.31 -34.11
N ASP A 420 5.09 -20.96 -35.28
CA ASP A 420 4.77 -22.36 -35.58
C ASP A 420 5.73 -23.38 -34.90
N ASP A 421 6.49 -22.97 -33.90
CA ASP A 421 7.49 -23.83 -33.26
C ASP A 421 6.83 -24.71 -32.19
N THR A 422 7.08 -26.02 -32.27
CA THR A 422 6.51 -27.07 -31.41
C THR A 422 6.95 -26.99 -29.94
N ASN A 423 7.81 -26.04 -29.59
CA ASN A 423 8.16 -25.70 -28.21
C ASN A 423 7.41 -24.44 -27.80
N ILE A 424 6.53 -24.52 -26.78
CA ILE A 424 5.96 -23.33 -26.17
C ILE A 424 7.13 -22.47 -25.70
N PRO A 425 7.27 -21.22 -26.17
CA PRO A 425 8.24 -20.31 -25.61
C PRO A 425 8.04 -20.25 -24.08
N GLN A 426 9.11 -20.28 -23.33
CA GLN A 426 9.07 -20.24 -21.86
C GLN A 426 8.19 -19.11 -21.33
N LYS A 427 8.22 -17.95 -22.01
CA LYS A 427 7.40 -16.76 -21.70
C LYS A 427 5.89 -17.04 -21.84
N ASP A 428 5.49 -17.84 -22.80
CA ASP A 428 4.07 -18.16 -23.05
C ASP A 428 3.55 -19.18 -22.03
N LEU A 429 4.38 -20.13 -21.65
CA LEU A 429 4.07 -21.06 -20.54
C LEU A 429 3.96 -20.28 -19.22
N GLU A 430 4.80 -19.29 -19.00
CA GLU A 430 4.74 -18.39 -17.85
C GLU A 430 3.44 -17.58 -17.81
N ILE A 431 3.03 -17.02 -18.95
CA ILE A 431 1.76 -16.29 -19.07
C ILE A 431 0.56 -17.20 -18.84
N LEU A 432 0.52 -18.36 -19.48
CA LEU A 432 -0.53 -19.36 -19.32
C LEU A 432 -0.66 -19.80 -17.85
N THR A 433 0.46 -20.07 -17.24
CA THR A 433 0.49 -20.50 -15.84
C THR A 433 0.08 -19.38 -14.91
N ARG A 434 0.53 -18.13 -15.13
CA ARG A 434 0.09 -16.99 -14.33
C ARG A 434 -1.40 -16.70 -14.47
N ILE A 435 -1.98 -16.91 -15.64
CA ILE A 435 -3.44 -16.78 -15.86
C ILE A 435 -4.21 -17.86 -15.07
N ILE A 436 -3.73 -19.11 -15.07
CA ILE A 436 -4.32 -20.20 -14.26
C ILE A 436 -4.16 -19.93 -12.76
N LEU A 437 -3.02 -19.36 -12.33
CA LEU A 437 -2.68 -19.06 -10.95
C LEU A 437 -3.45 -17.89 -10.35
N ASN A 438 -3.93 -17.00 -11.18
CA ASN A 438 -4.62 -15.79 -10.74
C ASN A 438 -6.07 -16.03 -10.31
N ILE A 439 -6.53 -17.26 -10.33
CA ILE A 439 -7.82 -17.67 -9.77
C ILE A 439 -7.73 -17.59 -8.24
N ASN A 440 -8.01 -16.41 -7.68
CA ASN A 440 -8.25 -16.16 -6.25
C ASN A 440 -7.06 -16.12 -5.28
N SER A 441 -6.00 -15.39 -5.55
CA SER A 441 -5.04 -15.02 -4.50
C SER A 441 -5.58 -13.91 -3.58
N GLN A 442 -6.74 -14.10 -2.96
CA GLN A 442 -7.21 -13.29 -1.83
C GLN A 442 -6.89 -13.92 -0.49
N THR A 443 -5.71 -14.43 -0.30
CA THR A 443 -5.26 -14.76 1.03
C THR A 443 -4.74 -13.51 1.72
N ASN A 444 -5.63 -12.82 2.43
CA ASN A 444 -5.21 -11.83 3.41
C ASN A 444 -4.59 -12.62 4.59
N PRO A 445 -3.28 -12.50 4.88
CA PRO A 445 -2.62 -13.24 5.95
C PRO A 445 -3.15 -12.91 7.36
N TYR A 446 -4.08 -11.96 7.47
CA TYR A 446 -4.69 -11.53 8.74
C TYR A 446 -6.12 -12.06 8.98
N ILE A 447 -6.67 -12.89 8.08
CA ILE A 447 -8.00 -13.50 8.29
C ILE A 447 -7.83 -14.94 8.78
N SER A 448 -8.17 -15.19 10.03
CA SER A 448 -8.01 -16.45 10.75
C SER A 448 -8.98 -17.58 10.36
N ASN A 449 -9.80 -17.40 9.32
CA ASN A 449 -10.76 -18.41 8.84
C ASN A 449 -10.67 -18.56 7.32
N PHE A 450 -9.57 -19.16 6.84
CA PHE A 450 -9.51 -19.62 5.45
C PHE A 450 -10.49 -20.78 5.25
N SER A 451 -11.36 -20.67 4.23
CA SER A 451 -12.11 -21.84 3.79
C SER A 451 -11.14 -22.89 3.23
N LYS A 452 -11.45 -24.18 3.33
CA LYS A 452 -10.61 -25.25 2.71
C LYS A 452 -10.47 -25.05 1.21
N ILE A 453 -11.45 -24.42 0.57
CA ILE A 453 -11.44 -24.03 -0.84
C ILE A 453 -10.30 -23.05 -1.12
N ASP A 454 -10.16 -22.00 -0.31
CA ASP A 454 -9.12 -20.98 -0.50
C ASP A 454 -7.72 -21.57 -0.31
N LEU A 455 -7.57 -22.47 0.66
CA LEU A 455 -6.31 -23.20 0.87
C LEU A 455 -5.99 -24.10 -0.32
N PHE A 456 -6.98 -24.81 -0.87
CA PHE A 456 -6.80 -25.67 -2.03
C PHE A 456 -6.41 -24.88 -3.27
N LEU A 457 -7.08 -23.75 -3.52
CA LEU A 457 -6.74 -22.83 -4.61
C LEU A 457 -5.32 -22.28 -4.47
N SER A 458 -4.94 -21.85 -3.26
CA SER A 458 -3.59 -21.40 -2.96
C SER A 458 -2.55 -22.49 -3.21
N ALA A 459 -2.83 -23.73 -2.83
CA ALA A 459 -1.93 -24.87 -3.05
C ALA A 459 -1.77 -25.20 -4.55
N ILE A 460 -2.85 -25.16 -5.35
CA ILE A 460 -2.73 -25.28 -6.83
C ILE A 460 -1.83 -24.17 -7.36
N GLN A 461 -2.05 -22.93 -6.93
CA GLN A 461 -1.27 -21.78 -7.34
C GLN A 461 0.21 -21.96 -7.05
N THR A 462 0.55 -22.35 -5.82
CA THR A 462 1.93 -22.57 -5.41
C THR A 462 2.54 -23.73 -6.19
N ALA A 463 1.82 -24.85 -6.38
CA ALA A 463 2.28 -25.98 -7.18
C ALA A 463 2.65 -25.55 -8.61
N MET A 464 1.81 -24.74 -9.24
CA MET A 464 2.09 -24.22 -10.58
C MET A 464 3.31 -23.28 -10.60
N THR A 465 3.46 -22.43 -9.58
CA THR A 465 4.66 -21.59 -9.43
C THR A 465 5.92 -22.44 -9.32
N GLN A 466 5.89 -23.51 -8.53
CA GLN A 466 7.02 -24.43 -8.39
C GLN A 466 7.33 -25.18 -9.69
N ILE A 467 6.32 -25.50 -10.49
CA ILE A 467 6.52 -26.04 -11.84
C ILE A 467 7.31 -25.05 -12.72
N LEU A 468 7.03 -23.74 -12.59
CA LEU A 468 7.72 -22.72 -13.36
C LEU A 468 9.18 -22.52 -12.96
N VAL A 469 9.45 -22.47 -11.66
CA VAL A 469 10.83 -22.30 -11.14
C VAL A 469 11.61 -23.62 -11.13
N ALA A 470 10.95 -24.73 -11.48
CA ALA A 470 11.52 -26.07 -11.52
C ALA A 470 12.04 -26.57 -10.15
N ASP A 471 11.39 -26.18 -9.05
CA ASP A 471 11.68 -26.68 -7.70
C ASP A 471 10.85 -27.95 -7.41
N GLU A 472 11.46 -29.11 -7.60
CA GLU A 472 10.80 -30.40 -7.41
C GLU A 472 10.45 -30.71 -5.95
N ASN A 473 11.21 -30.22 -5.00
CA ASN A 473 10.99 -30.52 -3.59
C ASN A 473 9.78 -29.75 -3.07
N GLU A 474 9.72 -28.48 -3.34
CA GLU A 474 8.56 -27.65 -3.01
C GLU A 474 7.30 -28.14 -3.74
N LEU A 475 7.40 -28.47 -5.03
CA LEU A 475 6.28 -29.02 -5.79
C LEU A 475 5.72 -30.31 -5.14
N LYS A 476 6.58 -31.22 -4.70
CA LYS A 476 6.13 -32.46 -4.00
C LYS A 476 5.38 -32.15 -2.71
N ILE A 477 5.79 -31.13 -1.98
CA ILE A 477 5.09 -30.67 -0.77
C ILE A 477 3.70 -30.16 -1.14
N GLU A 478 3.58 -29.34 -2.16
CA GLU A 478 2.30 -28.78 -2.60
C GLU A 478 1.34 -29.84 -3.16
N LEU A 479 1.83 -30.79 -3.96
CA LEU A 479 0.99 -31.90 -4.46
C LEU A 479 0.46 -32.76 -3.31
N LYS A 480 1.26 -32.97 -2.27
CA LYS A 480 0.83 -33.70 -1.05
C LYS A 480 -0.22 -32.89 -0.27
N LEU A 481 -0.03 -31.58 -0.15
CA LEU A 481 -0.98 -30.68 0.49
C LEU A 481 -2.33 -30.68 -0.23
N LEU A 482 -2.34 -30.60 -1.56
CA LEU A 482 -3.57 -30.69 -2.37
C LEU A 482 -4.34 -32.00 -2.07
N THR A 483 -3.65 -33.12 -2.04
CA THR A 483 -4.24 -34.41 -1.71
C THR A 483 -4.85 -34.43 -0.31
N GLN A 484 -4.14 -33.90 0.68
CA GLN A 484 -4.60 -33.81 2.06
C GLN A 484 -5.83 -32.93 2.20
N LEU A 485 -5.78 -31.73 1.64
CA LEU A 485 -6.91 -30.75 1.69
C LEU A 485 -8.17 -31.33 1.05
N TYR A 486 -8.02 -32.05 -0.08
CA TYR A 486 -9.15 -32.72 -0.72
C TYR A 486 -9.73 -33.82 0.16
N GLN A 487 -8.89 -34.72 0.71
CA GLN A 487 -9.33 -35.82 1.56
C GLN A 487 -10.03 -35.34 2.84
N GLU A 488 -9.55 -34.28 3.45
CA GLU A 488 -10.11 -33.72 4.67
C GLU A 488 -11.35 -32.84 4.45
N SER A 489 -11.76 -32.58 3.21
CA SER A 489 -12.92 -31.77 2.88
C SER A 489 -14.24 -32.52 3.07
N ASP A 490 -15.31 -31.79 3.42
CA ASP A 490 -16.67 -32.31 3.45
C ASP A 490 -17.26 -32.49 2.04
N GLU A 491 -18.35 -33.24 1.92
CA GLU A 491 -18.95 -33.56 0.61
C GLU A 491 -19.36 -32.36 -0.23
N PRO A 492 -19.96 -31.27 0.32
CA PRO A 492 -20.23 -30.05 -0.46
C PRO A 492 -18.95 -29.41 -0.99
N THR A 493 -17.91 -29.33 -0.17
CA THR A 493 -16.60 -28.78 -0.55
C THR A 493 -15.94 -29.66 -1.62
N LYS A 494 -15.94 -30.99 -1.45
CA LYS A 494 -15.41 -31.91 -2.46
C LYS A 494 -16.11 -31.78 -3.80
N LYS A 495 -17.43 -31.61 -3.81
CA LYS A 495 -18.17 -31.37 -5.06
C LYS A 495 -17.71 -30.10 -5.78
N TYR A 496 -17.44 -29.03 -5.04
CA TYR A 496 -16.87 -27.82 -5.61
C TYR A 496 -15.44 -28.04 -6.13
N LEU A 497 -14.60 -28.67 -5.32
CA LEU A 497 -13.22 -28.99 -5.70
C LEU A 497 -13.14 -29.92 -6.90
N ASN A 498 -14.07 -30.89 -7.06
CA ASN A 498 -14.15 -31.76 -8.23
C ASN A 498 -14.39 -30.96 -9.50
N ASN A 499 -15.29 -29.99 -9.48
CA ASN A 499 -15.53 -29.13 -10.64
C ASN A 499 -14.27 -28.34 -11.00
N LEU A 500 -13.61 -27.75 -10.00
CA LEU A 500 -12.37 -27.00 -10.19
C LEU A 500 -11.24 -27.91 -10.72
N CYS A 501 -11.06 -29.10 -10.14
CA CYS A 501 -10.05 -30.06 -10.60
C CYS A 501 -10.33 -30.49 -12.03
N ALA A 502 -11.60 -30.71 -12.40
CA ALA A 502 -12.00 -31.08 -13.75
C ALA A 502 -11.68 -29.96 -14.77
N GLU A 503 -11.93 -28.70 -14.40
CA GLU A 503 -11.60 -27.55 -15.25
C GLU A 503 -10.08 -27.45 -15.48
N VAL A 504 -9.29 -27.44 -14.42
CA VAL A 504 -7.81 -27.36 -14.52
C VAL A 504 -7.25 -28.57 -15.28
N HIS A 505 -7.75 -29.77 -14.99
CA HIS A 505 -7.36 -31.00 -15.68
C HIS A 505 -7.62 -30.90 -17.19
N GLU A 506 -8.82 -30.45 -17.59
CA GLU A 506 -9.19 -30.36 -19.00
C GLU A 506 -8.33 -29.33 -19.76
N GLU A 507 -7.97 -28.22 -19.12
CA GLU A 507 -7.11 -27.22 -19.75
C GLU A 507 -5.67 -27.74 -19.96
N ILE A 508 -5.12 -28.45 -18.98
CA ILE A 508 -3.81 -29.09 -19.15
C ILE A 508 -3.88 -30.16 -20.25
N ARG A 509 -4.96 -30.92 -20.31
CA ARG A 509 -5.20 -31.90 -21.37
C ARG A 509 -5.23 -31.26 -22.75
N VAL A 510 -5.98 -30.17 -22.90
CA VAL A 510 -6.07 -29.41 -24.17
C VAL A 510 -4.71 -28.87 -24.59
N LEU A 511 -3.93 -28.38 -23.64
CA LEU A 511 -2.57 -27.92 -23.87
C LEU A 511 -1.70 -29.07 -24.44
N PHE A 512 -1.66 -30.22 -23.76
CA PHE A 512 -0.86 -31.35 -24.22
C PHE A 512 -1.36 -31.95 -25.54
N ALA A 513 -2.67 -31.99 -25.77
CA ALA A 513 -3.25 -32.43 -27.04
C ALA A 513 -2.85 -31.50 -28.20
N GLY A 514 -2.74 -30.20 -27.95
CA GLY A 514 -2.24 -29.21 -28.92
C GLY A 514 -0.80 -29.51 -29.40
N TYR A 515 -0.01 -30.18 -28.55
CA TYR A 515 1.35 -30.64 -28.88
C TYR A 515 1.39 -32.12 -29.32
N GLY A 516 0.26 -32.83 -29.30
CA GLY A 516 0.21 -34.25 -29.61
C GLY A 516 0.93 -35.14 -28.58
N ILE A 517 1.09 -34.69 -27.36
CA ILE A 517 1.84 -35.38 -26.29
C ILE A 517 0.99 -35.77 -25.07
N ASP A 518 -0.32 -35.54 -25.10
CA ASP A 518 -1.24 -35.85 -23.99
C ASP A 518 -1.13 -37.31 -23.49
N LYS A 519 -1.15 -38.29 -24.39
CA LYS A 519 -1.01 -39.69 -24.04
C LYS A 519 0.36 -40.01 -23.47
N ILE A 520 1.42 -39.52 -24.12
CA ILE A 520 2.82 -39.80 -23.69
C ILE A 520 3.09 -39.17 -22.32
N ALA A 521 2.65 -37.94 -22.10
CA ALA A 521 2.83 -37.23 -20.84
C ALA A 521 2.14 -38.00 -19.68
N ARG A 522 0.90 -38.45 -19.88
CA ARG A 522 0.13 -39.24 -18.90
C ARG A 522 0.81 -40.58 -18.61
N GLU A 523 1.19 -41.33 -19.65
CA GLU A 523 1.81 -42.66 -19.51
C GLU A 523 3.15 -42.60 -18.77
N VAL A 524 3.97 -41.57 -19.04
CA VAL A 524 5.25 -41.36 -18.35
C VAL A 524 5.05 -41.18 -16.85
N VAL A 525 4.08 -40.38 -16.43
CA VAL A 525 3.79 -40.12 -15.01
C VAL A 525 3.21 -41.34 -14.33
N LEU A 526 2.23 -42.03 -14.96
CA LEU A 526 1.62 -43.23 -14.40
C LEU A 526 2.66 -44.32 -14.19
N LYS A 527 3.51 -44.57 -15.19
CA LYS A 527 4.61 -45.56 -15.09
C LYS A 527 5.61 -45.16 -14.01
N GLN A 528 5.93 -43.87 -13.87
CA GLN A 528 6.82 -43.42 -12.79
C GLN A 528 6.20 -43.62 -11.41
N ASN A 529 4.91 -43.37 -11.23
CA ASN A 529 4.20 -43.59 -9.98
C ASN A 529 4.18 -45.07 -9.60
N GLU A 530 3.84 -45.97 -10.55
CA GLU A 530 3.86 -47.43 -10.35
C GLU A 530 5.24 -47.94 -9.91
N MET A 531 6.30 -47.44 -10.56
CA MET A 531 7.68 -47.79 -10.20
C MET A 531 8.06 -47.27 -8.81
N ASN A 532 7.63 -46.10 -8.43
CA ASN A 532 7.89 -45.53 -7.11
C ASN A 532 7.17 -46.33 -6.03
N GLU A 533 5.91 -46.71 -6.24
CA GLU A 533 5.14 -47.58 -5.30
C GLU A 533 5.81 -48.94 -5.13
N THR A 534 6.18 -49.60 -6.22
CA THR A 534 6.89 -50.87 -6.20
C THR A 534 8.22 -50.78 -5.45
N TYR A 535 8.98 -49.68 -5.67
CA TYR A 535 10.22 -49.44 -4.93
C TYR A 535 9.97 -49.27 -3.43
N MET A 536 8.98 -48.47 -3.05
CA MET A 536 8.67 -48.21 -1.64
C MET A 536 8.22 -49.48 -0.93
N GLU A 537 7.47 -50.35 -1.59
CA GLU A 537 7.07 -51.64 -1.05
C GLU A 537 8.27 -52.59 -0.86
N PHE A 538 9.16 -52.65 -1.86
CA PHE A 538 10.38 -53.44 -1.79
C PHE A 538 11.37 -52.93 -0.74
N ALA A 539 11.52 -51.62 -0.62
CA ALA A 539 12.35 -50.99 0.41
C ALA A 539 11.83 -51.24 1.83
N ARG A 540 10.50 -51.27 2.04
CA ARG A 540 9.89 -51.67 3.33
C ARG A 540 10.20 -53.13 3.70
N GLN A 541 10.43 -53.97 2.71
CA GLN A 541 10.83 -55.38 2.89
C GLN A 541 12.35 -55.56 3.00
N GLY A 542 13.14 -54.50 3.03
CA GLY A 542 14.60 -54.53 3.18
C GLY A 542 15.35 -54.86 1.89
N GLY A 543 14.71 -54.81 0.72
CA GLY A 543 15.30 -55.07 -0.59
C GLY A 543 15.80 -53.82 -1.31
N HIS A 544 16.74 -54.03 -2.25
CA HIS A 544 17.18 -52.96 -3.19
C HIS A 544 16.84 -53.39 -4.62
N VAL A 545 16.13 -52.53 -5.35
CA VAL A 545 15.86 -52.70 -6.78
C VAL A 545 16.45 -51.48 -7.54
N SER A 546 17.15 -51.74 -8.62
CA SER A 546 17.58 -50.69 -9.52
C SER A 546 16.37 -50.18 -10.32
N GLN A 547 16.14 -48.90 -10.29
CA GLN A 547 15.06 -48.26 -11.04
C GLN A 547 15.56 -47.76 -12.38
N ASP A 548 14.89 -48.14 -13.45
CA ASP A 548 15.17 -47.61 -14.79
C ASP A 548 14.25 -46.44 -15.13
N TYR A 549 14.72 -45.22 -14.90
CA TYR A 549 14.04 -43.98 -15.28
C TYR A 549 14.43 -43.46 -16.65
N SER A 550 15.02 -44.28 -17.52
CA SER A 550 15.45 -43.86 -18.86
C SER A 550 14.33 -43.23 -19.69
N PHE A 551 13.08 -43.69 -19.51
CA PHE A 551 11.90 -43.14 -20.16
C PHE A 551 11.55 -41.72 -19.68
N VAL A 552 11.76 -41.45 -18.37
CA VAL A 552 11.58 -40.08 -17.79
C VAL A 552 12.64 -39.13 -18.35
N HIS A 553 13.90 -39.56 -18.37
CA HIS A 553 14.99 -38.80 -18.95
C HIS A 553 14.79 -38.52 -20.45
N SER A 554 14.28 -39.55 -21.18
CA SER A 554 13.93 -39.40 -22.59
C SER A 554 12.81 -38.36 -22.82
N PHE A 555 11.78 -38.39 -21.96
CA PHE A 555 10.70 -37.39 -22.02
C PHE A 555 11.21 -36.01 -21.72
N ILE A 556 11.99 -35.82 -20.65
CA ILE A 556 12.61 -34.52 -20.28
C ILE A 556 13.49 -34.02 -21.40
N GLY A 557 14.31 -34.88 -22.00
CA GLY A 557 15.19 -34.50 -23.10
C GLY A 557 14.47 -34.01 -24.35
N LYS A 558 13.25 -34.52 -24.59
CA LYS A 558 12.44 -34.19 -25.78
C LYS A 558 11.48 -33.02 -25.55
N TYR A 559 10.86 -32.94 -24.37
CA TYR A 559 9.77 -32.04 -24.09
C TYR A 559 10.05 -31.03 -22.95
N GLY A 560 11.15 -31.23 -22.22
CA GLY A 560 11.56 -30.42 -21.08
C GLY A 560 11.00 -30.89 -19.73
N LYS A 561 11.69 -30.49 -18.68
CA LYS A 561 11.37 -30.84 -17.29
C LYS A 561 10.01 -30.29 -16.84
N ARG A 562 9.70 -29.06 -17.23
CA ARG A 562 8.43 -28.40 -16.87
C ARG A 562 7.20 -29.14 -17.39
N HIS A 563 7.26 -29.71 -18.58
CA HIS A 563 6.17 -30.53 -19.11
C HIS A 563 5.95 -31.80 -18.30
N LEU A 564 7.02 -32.41 -17.75
CA LEU A 564 6.88 -33.52 -16.84
C LEU A 564 6.18 -33.11 -15.53
N GLU A 565 6.58 -31.98 -14.95
CA GLU A 565 5.98 -31.51 -13.71
C GLU A 565 4.50 -31.12 -13.91
N LEU A 566 4.17 -30.48 -15.02
CA LEU A 566 2.79 -30.18 -15.39
C LEU A 566 1.96 -31.44 -15.59
N ALA A 567 2.56 -32.51 -16.18
CA ALA A 567 1.91 -33.79 -16.32
C ALA A 567 1.67 -34.48 -14.95
N ARG A 568 2.55 -34.29 -13.99
CA ARG A 568 2.37 -34.79 -12.60
C ARG A 568 1.15 -34.13 -11.93
N LEU A 569 1.02 -32.83 -12.04
CA LEU A 569 -0.16 -32.09 -11.55
C LEU A 569 -1.43 -32.58 -12.24
N TRP A 570 -1.38 -32.72 -13.57
CA TRP A 570 -2.52 -33.22 -14.37
C TRP A 570 -3.00 -34.58 -13.91
N VAL A 571 -2.12 -35.59 -13.78
CA VAL A 571 -2.46 -36.95 -13.30
C VAL A 571 -2.95 -36.91 -11.86
N LEU A 572 -2.40 -36.06 -10.99
CA LEU A 572 -2.91 -35.89 -9.64
C LEU A 572 -4.36 -35.41 -9.63
N LEU A 573 -4.66 -34.34 -10.38
CA LEU A 573 -6.03 -33.81 -10.46
C LEU A 573 -7.03 -34.83 -11.02
N GLU A 574 -6.60 -35.66 -11.96
CA GLU A 574 -7.40 -36.80 -12.44
C GLU A 574 -7.68 -37.80 -11.30
N THR A 575 -6.67 -38.13 -10.49
CA THR A 575 -6.79 -39.09 -9.40
C THR A 575 -7.66 -38.58 -8.25
N LEU A 576 -7.67 -37.26 -8.00
CA LEU A 576 -8.52 -36.67 -6.96
C LEU A 576 -10.01 -36.66 -7.31
N GLN A 577 -10.37 -36.79 -8.59
CA GLN A 577 -11.76 -36.83 -9.06
C GLN A 577 -12.37 -38.24 -9.00
N LEU A 578 -11.56 -39.29 -8.89
CA LEU A 578 -11.98 -40.68 -8.76
C LEU A 578 -12.30 -41.05 -7.31
#